data_2ec68a7d6db168749955e64c2a16a8f4
#
_entry.id   2ec68a7d6db168749955e64c2a16a8f4
#
_cell.length_a   1.000
_cell.length_b   1.000
_cell.length_c   1.000
_cell.angle_alpha   90.00
_cell.angle_beta   90.00
_cell.angle_gamma   90.00
#
_symmetry.space_group_name_H-M   'P 1'
#
loop_
_entity.id
_entity.type
_entity.pdbx_description
1 polymer ?
#
loop_
_entity_poly.entity_id
_entity_poly.type
_entity_poly.pdbx_seq_one_letter_code
_entity_poly.pdbx_strand_id
1 'polypeptide(L)'
;PERTPFTRVLGRWQYFKPLGERDAATKRRSRLMLRSQLGAVVARKGTDIPLTLLFLSGGDTTVRGYSYQSIGTRRNGDDMIGGRYMLAASAEWQRPIVLAGNRKDWEHTVFLDAGSVTDEPGNNVQIFVGAGSGIRWNSPVGPLQADIAYGFKTQQLRLHLRLGFTF
;
A
#
# COMPACT_ATOMS: atom_id res chain seq x y z
N PRO A 1 -13.90 -19.20 29.54
CA PRO A 1 -13.21 -18.00 29.12
C PRO A 1 -14.23 -16.94 28.73
N GLU A 2 -14.28 -15.81 29.48
CA GLU A 2 -15.16 -14.70 29.16
C GLU A 2 -14.74 -14.13 27.80
N ARG A 3 -15.68 -14.18 26.85
CA ARG A 3 -15.48 -13.53 25.54
C ARG A 3 -15.64 -12.05 25.72
N THR A 4 -14.51 -11.33 25.87
CA THR A 4 -14.52 -9.88 25.92
C THR A 4 -14.74 -9.32 24.50
N PRO A 5 -15.75 -8.47 24.30
CA PRO A 5 -16.05 -7.93 22.97
C PRO A 5 -14.97 -6.95 22.51
N PHE A 6 -14.66 -6.95 21.24
CA PHE A 6 -13.81 -5.97 20.56
C PHE A 6 -14.43 -5.56 19.23
N THR A 7 -14.01 -4.42 18.72
CA THR A 7 -14.45 -3.91 17.41
C THR A 7 -13.23 -3.71 16.51
N ARG A 8 -13.29 -4.25 15.30
CA ARG A 8 -12.28 -4.07 14.27
C ARG A 8 -12.84 -3.25 13.13
N VAL A 9 -12.19 -2.12 12.81
CA VAL A 9 -12.56 -1.23 11.73
C VAL A 9 -11.41 -1.11 10.76
N LEU A 10 -11.69 -1.13 9.46
CA LEU A 10 -10.74 -0.85 8.39
C LEU A 10 -11.40 0.07 7.39
N GLY A 11 -10.92 1.29 7.31
CA GLY A 11 -11.29 2.27 6.29
C GLY A 11 -10.26 2.29 5.16
N ARG A 12 -10.74 2.38 3.92
CA ARG A 12 -9.92 2.59 2.72
C ARG A 12 -10.47 3.77 1.94
N TRP A 13 -9.57 4.62 1.46
CA TRP A 13 -9.92 5.78 0.67
C TRP A 13 -8.99 5.90 -0.52
N GLN A 14 -9.56 6.30 -1.67
CA GLN A 14 -8.83 6.57 -2.91
C GLN A 14 -9.34 7.84 -3.54
N TYR A 15 -8.42 8.62 -4.09
CA TYR A 15 -8.72 9.84 -4.81
C TYR A 15 -7.85 9.94 -6.06
N PHE A 16 -8.49 10.31 -7.17
CA PHE A 16 -7.82 10.52 -8.46
C PHE A 16 -7.97 11.95 -8.90
N LYS A 17 -6.85 12.61 -9.20
CA LYS A 17 -6.81 13.97 -9.74
C LYS A 17 -6.14 13.96 -11.11
N PRO A 18 -6.86 14.33 -12.20
CA PRO A 18 -6.22 14.53 -13.49
C PRO A 18 -5.19 15.67 -13.40
N LEU A 19 -4.03 15.49 -14.04
CA LEU A 19 -2.95 16.48 -14.06
C LEU A 19 -2.64 16.87 -15.50
N GLY A 20 -2.44 18.19 -15.69
CA GLY A 20 -2.00 18.76 -16.96
C GLY A 20 -2.97 18.57 -18.12
N GLU A 21 -2.47 18.81 -19.31
CA GLU A 21 -3.17 18.64 -20.57
C GLU A 21 -3.08 17.19 -21.09
N ARG A 22 -3.82 16.90 -22.16
CA ARG A 22 -3.74 15.60 -22.82
C ARG A 22 -2.40 15.46 -23.52
N ASP A 23 -1.67 14.40 -23.24
CA ASP A 23 -0.44 14.04 -23.94
C ASP A 23 -0.68 13.93 -25.45
N ALA A 24 0.18 14.54 -26.26
CA ALA A 24 0.00 14.62 -27.70
C ALA A 24 0.00 13.24 -28.40
N ALA A 25 0.78 12.28 -27.88
CA ALA A 25 0.94 10.95 -28.46
C ALA A 25 -0.18 9.99 -28.04
N THR A 26 -0.53 9.98 -26.76
CA THR A 26 -1.51 9.03 -26.18
C THR A 26 -2.92 9.58 -26.14
N LYS A 27 -3.11 10.91 -26.27
CA LYS A 27 -4.39 11.64 -26.10
C LYS A 27 -5.01 11.44 -24.70
N ARG A 28 -4.24 10.95 -23.73
CA ARG A 28 -4.64 10.71 -22.33
C ARG A 28 -3.98 11.73 -21.42
N ARG A 29 -4.54 11.95 -20.24
CA ARG A 29 -3.96 12.81 -19.19
C ARG A 29 -3.19 11.99 -18.18
N SER A 30 -2.13 12.58 -17.65
CA SER A 30 -1.53 12.10 -16.41
C SER A 30 -2.52 12.28 -15.26
N ARG A 31 -2.36 11.50 -14.21
CA ARG A 31 -3.18 11.62 -13.00
C ARG A 31 -2.35 11.35 -11.75
N LEU A 32 -2.72 12.02 -10.68
CA LEU A 32 -2.28 11.72 -9.34
C LEU A 32 -3.31 10.82 -8.68
N MET A 33 -2.87 9.70 -8.16
CA MET A 33 -3.67 8.83 -7.29
C MET A 33 -3.16 8.97 -5.86
N LEU A 34 -4.07 9.29 -4.96
CA LEU A 34 -3.82 9.23 -3.52
C LEU A 34 -4.63 8.09 -2.93
N ARG A 35 -4.01 7.33 -2.05
CA ARG A 35 -4.63 6.19 -1.37
C ARG A 35 -4.28 6.22 0.10
N SER A 36 -5.24 5.93 0.95
CA SER A 36 -5.00 5.72 2.38
C SER A 36 -5.79 4.54 2.92
N GLN A 37 -5.24 3.90 3.93
CA GLN A 37 -5.86 2.83 4.71
C GLN A 37 -5.66 3.13 6.19
N LEU A 38 -6.75 3.06 6.94
CA LEU A 38 -6.78 3.26 8.38
C LEU A 38 -7.41 2.03 9.03
N GLY A 39 -6.68 1.37 9.91
CA GLY A 39 -7.15 0.22 10.66
C GLY A 39 -7.10 0.47 12.16
N ALA A 40 -8.15 0.03 12.88
CA ALA A 40 -8.19 0.08 14.33
C ALA A 40 -8.87 -1.15 14.91
N VAL A 41 -8.28 -1.72 15.97
CA VAL A 41 -8.91 -2.72 16.84
C VAL A 41 -9.09 -2.09 18.20
N VAL A 42 -10.35 -1.81 18.54
CA VAL A 42 -10.75 -1.22 19.82
C VAL A 42 -11.23 -2.30 20.75
N ALA A 43 -10.56 -2.47 21.89
CA ALA A 43 -10.88 -3.46 22.90
C ALA A 43 -10.52 -2.93 24.29
N ARG A 44 -11.12 -3.49 25.34
CA ARG A 44 -10.74 -3.21 26.72
C ARG A 44 -9.30 -3.65 27.00
N LYS A 45 -8.65 -3.03 27.98
CA LYS A 45 -7.32 -3.47 28.45
C LYS A 45 -7.42 -4.93 28.95
N GLY A 46 -6.47 -5.76 28.52
CA GLY A 46 -6.45 -7.19 28.90
C GLY A 46 -7.31 -8.11 28.01
N THR A 47 -8.02 -7.57 26.99
CA THR A 47 -8.72 -8.41 26.02
C THR A 47 -7.70 -9.17 25.17
N ASP A 48 -7.80 -10.48 25.14
CA ASP A 48 -7.03 -11.35 24.26
C ASP A 48 -7.61 -11.25 22.83
N ILE A 49 -6.86 -10.60 21.93
CA ILE A 49 -7.25 -10.44 20.53
C ILE A 49 -6.51 -11.47 19.70
N PRO A 50 -7.23 -12.31 18.92
CA PRO A 50 -6.59 -13.24 18.01
C PRO A 50 -5.59 -12.54 17.08
N LEU A 51 -4.39 -13.08 16.94
CA LEU A 51 -3.32 -12.49 16.13
C LEU A 51 -3.74 -12.26 14.67
N THR A 52 -4.62 -13.10 14.15
CA THR A 52 -5.17 -13.00 12.79
C THR A 52 -6.06 -11.77 12.56
N LEU A 53 -6.53 -11.12 13.63
CA LEU A 53 -7.37 -9.92 13.57
C LEU A 53 -6.56 -8.62 13.75
N LEU A 54 -5.31 -8.72 14.14
CA LEU A 54 -4.38 -7.60 14.19
C LEU A 54 -3.96 -7.17 12.79
N PHE A 55 -3.51 -5.94 12.67
CA PHE A 55 -3.09 -5.37 11.39
C PHE A 55 -1.61 -5.59 11.15
N LEU A 56 -1.30 -5.98 9.93
CA LEU A 56 0.04 -6.03 9.35
C LEU A 56 0.08 -5.15 8.10
N SER A 57 1.22 -4.58 7.82
CA SER A 57 1.47 -3.76 6.63
C SER A 57 2.72 -4.26 5.89
N GLY A 58 3.03 -3.65 4.75
CA GLY A 58 4.09 -4.07 3.84
C GLY A 58 3.55 -4.83 2.63
N GLY A 59 4.23 -4.66 1.51
CA GLY A 59 3.85 -5.25 0.23
C GLY A 59 3.13 -4.27 -0.70
N ASP A 60 2.63 -4.78 -1.80
CA ASP A 60 2.06 -4.04 -2.92
C ASP A 60 0.78 -3.28 -2.61
N THR A 61 0.01 -3.73 -1.61
CA THR A 61 -1.27 -3.12 -1.22
C THR A 61 -1.14 -2.00 -0.19
N THR A 62 0.00 -1.91 0.51
CA THR A 62 0.22 -0.91 1.57
C THR A 62 1.50 -0.11 1.35
N VAL A 63 2.66 -0.64 1.69
CA VAL A 63 3.96 0.03 1.55
C VAL A 63 4.88 -0.82 0.69
N ARG A 64 5.04 -0.44 -0.57
CA ARG A 64 5.98 -1.09 -1.50
C ARG A 64 7.43 -0.85 -1.08
N GLY A 65 8.34 -1.76 -1.42
CA GLY A 65 9.72 -1.79 -0.92
C GLY A 65 9.91 -2.64 0.33
N TYR A 66 8.81 -3.14 0.91
CA TYR A 66 8.81 -4.08 2.03
C TYR A 66 8.13 -5.39 1.63
N SER A 67 8.51 -6.49 2.27
CA SER A 67 7.86 -7.79 2.05
C SER A 67 6.39 -7.72 2.50
N TYR A 68 5.58 -8.61 1.94
CA TYR A 68 4.19 -8.76 2.35
C TYR A 68 4.12 -9.03 3.86
N GLN A 69 3.28 -8.27 4.57
CA GLN A 69 3.06 -8.38 6.02
C GLN A 69 4.33 -8.30 6.90
N SER A 70 5.37 -7.59 6.44
CA SER A 70 6.63 -7.47 7.18
C SER A 70 6.70 -6.28 8.13
N ILE A 71 5.67 -5.45 8.17
CA ILE A 71 5.57 -4.29 9.06
C ILE A 71 4.51 -4.60 10.12
N GLY A 72 4.94 -4.69 11.37
CA GLY A 72 4.13 -4.99 12.54
C GLY A 72 4.73 -4.35 13.80
N THR A 73 4.29 -4.77 14.98
CA THR A 73 4.72 -4.20 16.27
C THR A 73 5.85 -4.97 16.91
N ARG A 74 5.85 -6.28 16.80
CA ARG A 74 6.83 -7.17 17.42
C ARG A 74 7.15 -8.34 16.51
N ARG A 75 8.29 -8.95 16.75
CA ARG A 75 8.72 -10.18 16.08
C ARG A 75 8.71 -11.33 17.09
N ASN A 76 8.14 -12.45 16.70
CA ASN A 76 8.18 -13.68 17.48
C ASN A 76 8.78 -14.79 16.61
N GLY A 77 10.09 -15.06 16.81
CA GLY A 77 10.83 -15.89 15.88
C GLY A 77 10.91 -15.25 14.50
N ASP A 78 10.49 -15.99 13.47
CA ASP A 78 10.44 -15.49 12.09
C ASP A 78 9.13 -14.76 11.74
N ASP A 79 8.10 -14.87 12.58
CA ASP A 79 6.80 -14.28 12.34
C ASP A 79 6.72 -12.84 12.88
N MET A 80 6.11 -11.95 12.09
CA MET A 80 5.79 -10.59 12.50
C MET A 80 4.43 -10.56 13.17
N ILE A 81 4.35 -10.02 14.38
CA ILE A 81 3.10 -9.81 15.09
C ILE A 81 2.50 -8.47 14.66
N GLY A 82 1.22 -8.50 14.29
CA GLY A 82 0.45 -7.30 13.93
C GLY A 82 0.21 -6.37 15.12
N GLY A 83 -0.29 -5.17 14.82
CA GLY A 83 -0.70 -4.18 15.82
C GLY A 83 -2.18 -3.88 15.76
N ARG A 84 -2.66 -3.20 16.79
CA ARG A 84 -4.06 -2.76 16.90
C ARG A 84 -4.42 -1.64 15.95
N TYR A 85 -3.44 -0.82 15.58
CA TYR A 85 -3.62 0.35 14.73
C TYR A 85 -2.70 0.27 13.53
N MET A 86 -3.25 0.60 12.36
CA MET A 86 -2.51 0.66 11.10
C MET A 86 -2.84 1.93 10.37
N LEU A 87 -1.82 2.58 9.84
CA LEU A 87 -1.93 3.66 8.87
C LEU A 87 -1.06 3.31 7.67
N ALA A 88 -1.62 3.39 6.47
CA ALA A 88 -0.86 3.35 5.24
C ALA A 88 -1.37 4.44 4.30
N ALA A 89 -0.46 5.15 3.65
CA ALA A 89 -0.74 6.18 2.67
C ALA A 89 0.17 6.02 1.45
N SER A 90 -0.35 6.36 0.28
CA SER A 90 0.37 6.30 -0.99
C SER A 90 0.01 7.48 -1.86
N ALA A 91 1.01 8.09 -2.47
CA ALA A 91 0.87 9.05 -3.56
C ALA A 91 1.52 8.45 -4.81
N GLU A 92 0.77 8.32 -5.89
CA GLU A 92 1.24 7.74 -7.14
C GLU A 92 0.89 8.64 -8.32
N TRP A 93 1.92 9.05 -9.06
CA TRP A 93 1.76 9.74 -10.32
C TRP A 93 1.74 8.72 -11.45
N GLN A 94 0.69 8.75 -12.26
CA GLN A 94 0.45 7.84 -13.38
C GLN A 94 0.49 8.64 -14.68
N ARG A 95 1.43 8.30 -15.57
CA ARG A 95 1.60 8.96 -16.86
C ARG A 95 1.36 7.97 -17.99
N PRO A 96 0.43 8.24 -18.91
CA PRO A 96 0.29 7.46 -20.13
C PRO A 96 1.56 7.48 -20.95
N ILE A 97 1.96 6.34 -21.48
CA ILE A 97 3.14 6.20 -22.35
C ILE A 97 2.78 5.41 -23.61
N VAL A 98 3.63 5.56 -24.64
CA VAL A 98 3.61 4.71 -25.82
C VAL A 98 4.65 3.60 -25.63
N LEU A 99 4.22 2.36 -25.62
CA LEU A 99 5.10 1.21 -25.53
C LEU A 99 4.78 0.22 -26.65
N ALA A 100 5.80 -0.23 -27.36
CA ALA A 100 5.65 -1.16 -28.50
C ALA A 100 4.57 -0.73 -29.54
N GLY A 101 4.47 0.59 -29.83
CA GLY A 101 3.46 1.15 -30.72
C GLY A 101 2.05 1.29 -30.13
N ASN A 102 1.79 0.73 -28.96
CA ASN A 102 0.51 0.86 -28.26
C ASN A 102 0.44 2.19 -27.49
N ARG A 103 -0.56 3.02 -27.81
CA ARG A 103 -0.80 4.34 -27.22
C ARG A 103 -1.88 4.36 -26.15
N LYS A 104 -2.60 3.27 -25.97
CA LYS A 104 -3.84 3.28 -25.17
C LYS A 104 -3.70 2.63 -23.81
N ASP A 105 -2.88 1.59 -23.69
CA ASP A 105 -2.99 0.66 -22.57
C ASP A 105 -1.84 0.75 -21.58
N TRP A 106 -0.75 1.48 -21.91
CA TRP A 106 0.42 1.56 -21.05
C TRP A 106 0.49 2.86 -20.25
N GLU A 107 0.90 2.73 -19.00
CA GLU A 107 1.17 3.84 -18.08
C GLU A 107 2.50 3.60 -17.35
N HIS A 108 3.28 4.65 -17.20
CA HIS A 108 4.41 4.70 -16.28
C HIS A 108 3.93 5.27 -14.95
N THR A 109 4.39 4.69 -13.85
CA THR A 109 4.03 5.10 -12.50
C THR A 109 5.27 5.46 -11.70
N VAL A 110 5.17 6.51 -10.88
CA VAL A 110 6.15 6.87 -9.85
C VAL A 110 5.37 7.06 -8.56
N PHE A 111 5.88 6.52 -7.46
CA PHE A 111 5.13 6.53 -6.22
C PHE A 111 6.00 6.72 -4.97
N LEU A 112 5.34 7.19 -3.93
CA LEU A 112 5.84 7.27 -2.58
C LEU A 112 4.78 6.67 -1.65
N ASP A 113 5.17 5.68 -0.87
CA ASP A 113 4.33 5.00 0.09
C ASP A 113 4.87 5.23 1.50
N ALA A 114 3.99 5.39 2.47
CA ALA A 114 4.34 5.46 3.87
C ALA A 114 3.34 4.65 4.70
N GLY A 115 3.81 4.01 5.76
CA GLY A 115 2.93 3.23 6.63
C GLY A 115 3.52 2.98 8.01
N SER A 116 2.64 2.65 8.92
CA SER A 116 2.95 2.35 10.31
C SER A 116 1.96 1.35 10.87
N VAL A 117 2.44 0.52 11.77
CA VAL A 117 1.62 -0.38 12.58
C VAL A 117 2.06 -0.23 14.03
N THR A 118 1.10 -0.04 14.94
CA THR A 118 1.36 0.16 16.38
C THR A 118 0.26 -0.45 17.25
N ASP A 119 0.59 -0.77 18.49
CA ASP A 119 -0.39 -1.16 19.51
C ASP A 119 -0.96 0.06 20.26
N GLU A 120 -0.20 1.16 20.32
CA GLU A 120 -0.58 2.39 21.03
C GLU A 120 -0.31 3.62 20.14
N PRO A 121 -1.35 4.38 19.76
CA PRO A 121 -1.18 5.63 19.03
C PRO A 121 -0.46 6.65 19.89
N GLY A 122 0.59 7.27 19.33
CA GLY A 122 1.33 8.35 20.00
C GLY A 122 2.57 7.90 20.78
N ASN A 123 2.82 6.60 20.93
CA ASN A 123 4.00 6.09 21.61
C ASN A 123 4.85 5.21 20.67
N ASN A 124 6.12 5.59 20.43
CA ASN A 124 7.08 4.85 19.61
C ASN A 124 6.57 4.40 18.21
N VAL A 125 5.83 5.26 17.53
CA VAL A 125 5.30 4.99 16.19
C VAL A 125 6.45 4.95 15.19
N GLN A 126 6.69 3.79 14.60
CA GLN A 126 7.69 3.63 13.55
C GLN A 126 7.06 3.82 12.18
N ILE A 127 7.56 4.79 11.41
CA ILE A 127 7.12 5.02 10.04
C ILE A 127 8.06 4.30 9.07
N PHE A 128 7.49 3.55 8.15
CA PHE A 128 8.16 2.85 7.07
C PHE A 128 7.83 3.56 5.76
N VAL A 129 8.84 3.94 5.00
CA VAL A 129 8.70 4.67 3.75
C VAL A 129 9.30 3.85 2.62
N GLY A 130 8.60 3.79 1.51
CA GLY A 130 9.07 3.18 0.28
C GLY A 130 8.78 4.08 -0.92
N ALA A 131 9.70 4.15 -1.86
CA ALA A 131 9.54 4.89 -3.11
C ALA A 131 9.92 4.01 -4.30
N GLY A 132 9.33 4.26 -5.44
CA GLY A 132 9.64 3.46 -6.60
C GLY A 132 8.98 3.94 -7.87
N SER A 133 9.14 3.12 -8.89
CA SER A 133 8.61 3.35 -10.22
C SER A 133 8.15 2.03 -10.82
N GLY A 134 7.20 2.09 -11.75
CA GLY A 134 6.68 0.90 -12.37
C GLY A 134 5.98 1.16 -13.69
N ILE A 135 5.47 0.09 -14.25
CA ILE A 135 4.70 0.08 -15.49
C ILE A 135 3.36 -0.60 -15.23
N ARG A 136 2.31 -0.01 -15.73
CA ARG A 136 0.96 -0.57 -15.72
C ARG A 136 0.51 -0.83 -17.14
N TRP A 137 -0.04 -2.00 -17.36
CA TRP A 137 -0.69 -2.37 -18.60
C TRP A 137 -2.17 -2.65 -18.36
N ASN A 138 -3.03 -1.84 -18.97
CA ASN A 138 -4.48 -2.05 -18.94
C ASN A 138 -4.87 -3.10 -19.99
N SER A 139 -4.69 -4.36 -19.62
CA SER A 139 -5.00 -5.48 -20.50
C SER A 139 -6.51 -5.76 -20.59
N PRO A 140 -6.99 -6.47 -21.63
CA PRO A 140 -8.41 -6.85 -21.74
C PRO A 140 -8.94 -7.70 -20.60
N VAL A 141 -8.05 -8.41 -19.89
CA VAL A 141 -8.39 -9.27 -18.74
C VAL A 141 -8.17 -8.61 -17.39
N GLY A 142 -7.79 -7.32 -17.39
CA GLY A 142 -7.55 -6.54 -16.19
C GLY A 142 -6.17 -5.86 -16.16
N PRO A 143 -5.96 -4.90 -15.28
CA PRO A 143 -4.69 -4.20 -15.18
C PRO A 143 -3.60 -5.11 -14.59
N LEU A 144 -2.45 -5.08 -15.25
CA LEU A 144 -1.20 -5.69 -14.80
C LEU A 144 -0.26 -4.56 -14.38
N GLN A 145 0.41 -4.70 -13.25
CA GLN A 145 1.36 -3.71 -12.76
C GLN A 145 2.64 -4.40 -12.29
N ALA A 146 3.79 -3.85 -12.70
CA ALA A 146 5.10 -4.26 -12.25
C ALA A 146 5.84 -3.03 -11.71
N ASP A 147 6.19 -3.05 -10.42
CA ASP A 147 6.84 -1.96 -9.71
C ASP A 147 8.19 -2.41 -9.16
N ILE A 148 9.20 -1.55 -9.26
CA ILE A 148 10.45 -1.67 -8.50
C ILE A 148 10.40 -0.60 -7.40
N ALA A 149 10.54 -1.03 -6.16
CA ALA A 149 10.43 -0.17 -4.98
C ALA A 149 11.63 -0.33 -4.05
N TYR A 150 12.10 0.79 -3.51
CA TYR A 150 13.13 0.86 -2.50
C TYR A 150 12.54 1.12 -1.12
N GLY A 151 12.78 0.24 -0.17
CA GLY A 151 12.40 0.40 1.22
C GLY A 151 13.51 1.12 2.00
N PHE A 152 13.28 2.35 2.43
CA PHE A 152 14.31 3.19 3.05
C PHE A 152 14.86 2.59 4.36
N LYS A 153 14.04 1.91 5.13
CA LYS A 153 14.45 1.34 6.42
C LYS A 153 15.21 0.02 6.28
N THR A 154 14.84 -0.79 5.28
CA THR A 154 15.51 -2.05 4.97
C THR A 154 16.69 -1.89 4.02
N GLN A 155 16.77 -0.74 3.34
CA GLN A 155 17.76 -0.44 2.30
C GLN A 155 17.79 -1.51 1.19
N GLN A 156 16.61 -2.01 0.80
CA GLN A 156 16.46 -3.07 -0.19
C GLN A 156 15.55 -2.64 -1.33
N LEU A 157 15.93 -3.06 -2.54
CA LEU A 157 15.06 -3.01 -3.71
C LEU A 157 14.21 -4.27 -3.78
N ARG A 158 12.93 -4.10 -4.12
CA ARG A 158 11.97 -5.19 -4.28
C ARG A 158 11.14 -5.01 -5.54
N LEU A 159 10.90 -6.12 -6.22
CA LEU A 159 9.95 -6.20 -7.32
C LEU A 159 8.58 -6.56 -6.76
N HIS A 160 7.56 -5.81 -7.15
CA HIS A 160 6.15 -6.06 -6.84
C HIS A 160 5.38 -6.28 -8.14
N LEU A 161 4.66 -7.38 -8.22
CA LEU A 161 3.79 -7.71 -9.34
C LEU A 161 2.35 -7.74 -8.84
N ARG A 162 1.46 -7.05 -9.55
CA ARG A 162 0.03 -7.01 -9.23
C ARG A 162 -0.79 -7.34 -10.45
N LEU A 163 -1.78 -8.20 -10.24
CA LEU A 163 -2.78 -8.61 -11.21
C LEU A 163 -4.16 -8.18 -10.70
N GLY A 164 -4.96 -7.54 -11.56
CA GLY A 164 -6.34 -7.20 -11.23
C GLY A 164 -6.56 -5.78 -10.72
N PHE A 165 -7.83 -5.47 -10.45
CA PHE A 165 -8.25 -4.16 -9.98
C PHE A 165 -7.80 -3.92 -8.55
N THR A 166 -7.31 -2.71 -8.28
CA THR A 166 -7.01 -2.26 -6.91
C THR A 166 -8.32 -1.78 -6.30
N PHE A 167 -8.87 -2.54 -5.40
CA PHE A 167 -10.00 -2.13 -4.58
C PHE A 167 -9.51 -1.58 -3.24
#